data_c65a36d54f68a45723193121a1b0cb26
#
_entry.id   c65a36d54f68a45723193121a1b0cb26
#
_cell.length_a   1.000
_cell.length_b   1.000
_cell.length_c   1.000
_cell.angle_alpha   90.00
_cell.angle_beta   90.00
_cell.angle_gamma   90.00
#
_symmetry.space_group_name_H-M   'P 1'
#
loop_
_entity.id
_entity.type
_entity.pdbx_description
1 polymer ?
#
loop_
_entity_poly.entity_id
_entity_poly.type
_entity_poly.pdbx_seq_one_letter_code
_entity_poly.pdbx_strand_id
1 'polypeptide(L)' 'MRGNRIESRDLFAVEREIIIVHGEETYRMRLTSQNKLILTK' A
#
# COMPACT_ATOMS: atom_id res chain seq x y z
N MET A 1 8.20 2.23 10.42
CA MET A 1 8.53 0.91 9.84
C MET A 1 9.56 0.22 10.71
N ARG A 2 9.41 -1.06 10.92
CA ARG A 2 10.29 -1.82 11.79
C ARG A 2 11.00 -2.91 10.99
N GLY A 3 12.31 -2.75 10.83
CA GLY A 3 13.08 -3.68 10.05
C GLY A 3 12.59 -3.70 8.62
N ASN A 4 12.19 -4.88 8.17
CA ASN A 4 11.72 -5.06 6.81
C ASN A 4 10.22 -5.36 6.76
N ARG A 5 9.45 -4.84 7.72
CA ARG A 5 8.05 -5.19 7.88
C ARG A 5 7.20 -3.94 8.01
N ILE A 6 6.07 -3.91 7.34
CA ILE A 6 5.10 -2.82 7.41
C ILE A 6 3.72 -3.43 7.67
N GLU A 7 3.00 -2.86 8.65
CA GLU A 7 1.62 -3.26 8.90
C GLU A 7 0.69 -2.54 7.95
N SER A 8 -0.12 -3.29 7.23
CA SER A 8 -1.02 -2.70 6.26
C SER A 8 -2.03 -1.76 6.92
N ARG A 9 -2.45 -2.06 8.15
CA ARG A 9 -3.41 -1.21 8.83
C ARG A 9 -2.84 0.18 9.11
N ASP A 10 -1.53 0.28 9.22
CA ASP A 10 -0.90 1.59 9.38
C ASP A 10 -0.93 2.38 8.08
N LEU A 11 -0.83 1.67 6.97
CA LEU A 11 -0.85 2.31 5.65
C LEU A 11 -2.27 2.71 5.25
N PHE A 12 -3.25 1.90 5.59
CA PHE A 12 -4.63 2.12 5.16
C PHE A 12 -5.53 2.55 6.31
N ALA A 13 -4.98 3.38 7.20
CA ALA A 13 -5.75 3.86 8.34
C ALA A 13 -6.91 4.75 7.89
N VAL A 14 -6.72 5.51 6.83
CA VAL A 14 -7.73 6.42 6.32
C VAL A 14 -8.12 6.07 4.89
N GLU A 15 -7.13 5.91 4.05
CA GLU A 15 -7.34 5.67 2.62
C GLU A 15 -7.29 4.18 2.33
N ARG A 16 -7.95 3.80 1.22
CA ARG A 16 -7.91 2.41 0.78
C ARG A 16 -7.01 2.23 -0.43
N GLU A 17 -6.34 3.29 -0.82
CA GLU A 17 -5.39 3.25 -1.93
C GLU A 17 -4.21 4.13 -1.58
N ILE A 18 -3.01 3.63 -1.84
CA ILE A 18 -1.78 4.32 -1.53
C ILE A 18 -0.91 4.31 -2.78
N ILE A 19 -0.30 5.45 -3.04
CA ILE A 19 0.64 5.57 -4.16
C ILE A 19 2.05 5.45 -3.60
N ILE A 20 2.83 4.57 -4.19
CA ILE A 20 4.22 4.38 -3.80
C ILE A 20 5.08 4.95 -4.92
N VAL A 21 5.91 5.92 -4.57
CA VAL A 21 6.82 6.52 -5.53
C VAL A 21 8.17 5.83 -5.41
N HIS A 22 8.63 5.28 -6.52
CA HIS A 22 9.90 4.57 -6.56
C HIS A 22 10.71 5.10 -7.72
N GLY A 23 11.64 6.01 -7.44
CA GLY A 23 12.38 6.67 -8.49
C GLY A 23 11.46 7.49 -9.37
N GLU A 24 11.40 7.15 -10.64
CA GLU A 24 10.50 7.81 -11.58
C GLU A 24 9.25 6.97 -11.83
N GLU A 25 9.08 5.91 -11.06
CA GLU A 25 7.94 5.02 -11.20
C GLU A 25 6.97 5.24 -10.07
N THR A 26 5.71 5.02 -10.34
CA THR A 26 4.69 5.05 -9.30
C THR A 26 3.94 3.73 -9.33
N TYR A 27 3.68 3.22 -8.15
CA TYR A 27 2.92 1.99 -7.98
C TYR A 27 1.68 2.31 -7.17
N ARG A 28 0.67 1.53 -7.35
CA ARG A 28 -0.59 1.73 -6.68
C ARG A 28 -0.89 0.50 -5.82
N MET A 29 -1.03 0.69 -4.53
CA MET A 29 -1.38 -0.40 -3.61
C MET A 29 -2.79 -0.16 -3.12
N ARG A 30 -3.64 -1.15 -3.28
CA ARG A 30 -5.06 -1.01 -2.98
C ARG A 30 -5.52 -2.12 -2.04
N LEU A 31 -6.37 -1.75 -1.10
CA LEU A 31 -6.98 -2.71 -0.18
C LEU A 31 -8.41 -2.95 -0.64
N THR A 32 -8.72 -4.19 -0.98
CA THR A 32 -10.04 -4.54 -1.48
C THR A 32 -11.03 -4.71 -0.34
N SER A 33 -12.30 -4.79 -0.70
CA SER A 33 -13.36 -5.00 0.29
C SER A 33 -13.26 -6.36 0.94
N GLN A 34 -12.51 -7.28 0.34
CA GLN A 34 -12.30 -8.61 0.89
C GLN A 34 -11.02 -8.68 1.71
N ASN A 35 -10.48 -7.52 2.06
CA ASN A 35 -9.28 -7.42 2.88
C ASN A 35 -8.06 -8.04 2.19
N LYS A 36 -7.98 -7.87 0.89
CA LYS A 36 -6.84 -8.33 0.10
C LYS A 36 -6.05 -7.14 -0.40
N LEU A 37 -4.76 -7.33 -0.54
CA LEU A 37 -3.89 -6.28 -1.07
C LEU A 37 -3.60 -6.54 -2.53
N ILE A 38 -3.69 -5.48 -3.32
CA ILE A 38 -3.38 -5.52 -4.75
C ILE A 38 -2.33 -4.46 -5.03
N LEU A 39 -1.27 -4.85 -5.70
CA LEU A 39 -0.22 -3.92 -6.11
C LEU A 39 -0.20 -3.87 -7.62
N THR A 40 -0.37 -2.67 -8.17
CA THR A 40 -0.32 -2.47 -9.62
C THR A 40 0.64 -1.34 -9.94
N LYS A 41 1.02 -1.26 -11.21
CA LYS A 41 1.94 -0.22 -11.64
C LYS A 41 1.27 0.80 -12.54
#